data_493d19bebbc6c1952feaadc943029f95
#
_entry.id   493d19bebbc6c1952feaadc943029f95
#
_cell.length_a   1.000
_cell.length_b   1.000
_cell.length_c   1.000
_cell.angle_alpha   90.00
_cell.angle_beta   90.00
_cell.angle_gamma   90.00
#
_symmetry.space_group_name_H-M   'P 1'
#
loop_
_entity.id
_entity.type
_entity.pdbx_description
1 polymer ?
#
loop_
_entity_poly.entity_id
_entity_poly.type
_entity_poly.pdbx_seq_one_letter_code
_entity_poly.pdbx_strand_id
1 'polypeptide(L)'
;MNQLNKKILIIFVITLFLVQLTKSLVQAFIKLEYSLEIIKNFFSLTYVNNYGAAWSILSNKNTFLIIISIVSLVIIYRFMYVFNKNKRNNVAFGLLFGGISGNLIDRALLGYVRDFLDFKIFNYNYPIFNIADCAVVIGVILLIIAIFKGEDKVENNSSKWIG
;
A
#
# COMPACT_ATOMS: atom_id res chain seq x y z
N MET A 1 16.87 14.59 11.79
CA MET A 1 16.13 13.78 10.79
C MET A 1 16.52 14.29 9.43
N ASN A 2 17.13 13.46 8.59
CA ASN A 2 17.63 13.85 7.27
C ASN A 2 16.45 14.29 6.38
N GLN A 3 16.65 15.28 5.47
CA GLN A 3 15.57 15.82 4.61
C GLN A 3 14.83 14.75 3.79
N LEU A 4 15.52 13.66 3.42
CA LEU A 4 14.93 12.49 2.76
C LEU A 4 13.84 11.84 3.62
N ASN A 5 14.17 11.54 4.88
CA ASN A 5 13.23 10.88 5.80
C ASN A 5 11.99 11.75 6.05
N LYS A 6 12.15 13.09 6.03
CA LYS A 6 11.04 14.02 6.18
C LYS A 6 10.05 13.95 5.00
N LYS A 7 10.54 13.87 3.75
CA LYS A 7 9.67 13.75 2.56
C LYS A 7 8.91 12.43 2.54
N ILE A 8 9.60 11.32 2.81
CA ILE A 8 8.97 10.00 2.92
C ILE A 8 7.93 10.00 4.03
N LEU A 9 8.26 10.56 5.20
CA LEU A 9 7.33 10.65 6.33
C LEU A 9 6.06 11.45 5.98
N ILE A 10 6.19 12.58 5.28
CA ILE A 10 5.03 13.38 4.85
C ILE A 10 4.13 12.55 3.93
N ILE A 11 4.70 11.89 2.92
CA ILE A 11 3.94 11.07 1.97
C ILE A 11 3.29 9.87 2.70
N PHE A 12 4.02 9.22 3.59
CA PHE A 12 3.50 8.16 4.44
C PHE A 12 2.27 8.62 5.22
N VAL A 13 2.37 9.74 5.94
CA VAL A 13 1.27 10.26 6.76
C VAL A 13 0.06 10.62 5.89
N ILE A 14 0.28 11.28 4.76
CA ILE A 14 -0.81 11.63 3.82
C ILE A 14 -1.47 10.36 3.28
N THR A 15 -0.68 9.39 2.84
CA THR A 15 -1.20 8.12 2.31
C THR A 15 -2.00 7.36 3.37
N LEU A 16 -1.45 7.23 4.58
CA LEU A 16 -2.14 6.57 5.70
C LEU A 16 -3.44 7.26 6.06
N PHE A 17 -3.43 8.60 6.13
CA PHE A 17 -4.62 9.40 6.38
C PHE A 17 -5.70 9.17 5.33
N LEU A 18 -5.35 9.23 4.03
CA LEU A 18 -6.29 9.01 2.94
C LEU A 18 -6.85 7.58 2.94
N VAL A 19 -6.00 6.59 3.22
CA VAL A 19 -6.41 5.19 3.36
C VAL A 19 -7.44 5.03 4.48
N GLN A 20 -7.16 5.52 5.68
CA GLN A 20 -8.07 5.39 6.81
C GLN A 20 -9.35 6.23 6.63
N LEU A 21 -9.23 7.43 6.04
CA LEU A 21 -10.37 8.28 5.73
C LEU A 21 -11.34 7.59 4.76
N THR A 22 -10.84 7.06 3.64
CA THR A 22 -11.68 6.39 2.64
C THR A 22 -12.36 5.14 3.21
N LYS A 23 -11.65 4.31 3.98
CA LYS A 23 -12.21 3.16 4.68
C LYS A 23 -13.31 3.56 5.68
N SER A 24 -13.08 4.63 6.43
CA SER A 24 -14.06 5.12 7.42
C SER A 24 -15.29 5.72 6.74
N LEU A 25 -15.12 6.45 5.63
CA LEU A 25 -16.23 6.98 4.85
C LEU A 25 -17.10 5.85 4.28
N VAL A 26 -16.46 4.84 3.68
CA VAL A 26 -17.21 3.69 3.15
C VAL A 26 -17.99 2.98 4.26
N GLN A 27 -17.33 2.70 5.39
CA GLN A 27 -17.99 2.07 6.55
C GLN A 27 -19.16 2.91 7.11
N ALA A 28 -19.06 4.23 7.06
CA ALA A 28 -20.13 5.11 7.56
C ALA A 28 -21.33 5.23 6.63
N PHE A 29 -21.11 5.16 5.31
CA PHE A 29 -22.16 5.46 4.33
C PHE A 29 -22.65 4.23 3.54
N ILE A 30 -21.90 3.13 3.53
CA ILE A 30 -22.27 1.92 2.80
C ILE A 30 -22.44 0.77 3.81
N LYS A 31 -23.60 0.12 3.78
CA LYS A 31 -23.86 -1.05 4.63
C LYS A 31 -22.97 -2.21 4.22
N LEU A 32 -22.57 -3.03 5.19
CA LEU A 32 -21.80 -4.25 4.93
C LEU A 32 -22.51 -5.12 3.89
N GLU A 33 -21.74 -5.66 2.94
CA GLU A 33 -22.21 -6.48 1.81
C GLU A 33 -23.16 -5.74 0.83
N TYR A 34 -23.34 -4.43 1.00
CA TYR A 34 -24.08 -3.63 0.03
C TYR A 34 -23.17 -3.11 -1.07
N SER A 35 -23.66 -3.15 -2.31
CA SER A 35 -22.99 -2.66 -3.51
C SER A 35 -23.73 -1.46 -4.09
N LEU A 36 -23.02 -0.34 -4.23
CA LEU A 36 -23.47 0.85 -4.91
C LEU A 36 -22.83 0.91 -6.30
N GLU A 37 -23.60 0.62 -7.35
CA GLU A 37 -23.12 0.69 -8.72
C GLU A 37 -22.88 2.15 -9.13
N ILE A 38 -21.63 2.50 -9.46
CA ILE A 38 -21.21 3.83 -9.91
C ILE A 38 -21.14 3.90 -11.43
N ILE A 39 -20.55 2.87 -12.06
CA ILE A 39 -20.47 2.72 -13.51
C ILE A 39 -21.05 1.36 -13.85
N LYS A 40 -22.16 1.36 -14.60
CA LYS A 40 -22.92 0.16 -14.94
C LYS A 40 -22.02 -0.94 -15.53
N ASN A 41 -22.10 -2.12 -14.93
CA ASN A 41 -21.35 -3.32 -15.31
C ASN A 41 -19.82 -3.17 -15.31
N PHE A 42 -19.26 -2.14 -14.66
CA PHE A 42 -17.80 -1.92 -14.62
C PHE A 42 -17.27 -1.62 -13.23
N PHE A 43 -17.86 -0.68 -12.49
CA PHE A 43 -17.33 -0.24 -11.20
C PHE A 43 -18.41 -0.01 -10.17
N SER A 44 -18.25 -0.60 -9.00
CA SER A 44 -19.12 -0.42 -7.84
C SER A 44 -18.30 -0.09 -6.60
N LEU A 45 -18.92 0.53 -5.62
CA LEU A 45 -18.45 0.59 -4.25
C LEU A 45 -19.18 -0.48 -3.45
N THR A 46 -18.47 -1.57 -3.10
CA THR A 46 -19.04 -2.72 -2.40
C THR A 46 -18.30 -2.92 -1.08
N TYR A 47 -18.92 -2.60 0.04
CA TYR A 47 -18.25 -2.72 1.34
C TYR A 47 -18.21 -4.17 1.82
N VAL A 48 -16.98 -4.71 2.00
CA VAL A 48 -16.76 -6.07 2.51
C VAL A 48 -15.69 -6.12 3.59
N ASN A 49 -15.80 -7.08 4.49
CA ASN A 49 -14.78 -7.41 5.48
C ASN A 49 -13.88 -8.54 4.94
N ASN A 50 -12.65 -8.23 4.61
CA ASN A 50 -11.68 -9.19 4.09
C ASN A 50 -10.86 -9.80 5.23
N TYR A 51 -11.12 -11.07 5.55
CA TYR A 51 -10.41 -11.84 6.59
C TYR A 51 -9.13 -12.53 6.10
N GLY A 52 -8.75 -12.33 4.83
CA GLY A 52 -7.58 -12.94 4.20
C GLY A 52 -6.66 -11.94 3.52
N ALA A 53 -5.96 -12.42 2.49
CA ALA A 53 -5.26 -11.63 1.49
C ALA A 53 -6.11 -11.53 0.21
N ALA A 54 -5.49 -11.16 -0.94
CA ALA A 54 -6.17 -11.16 -2.23
C ALA A 54 -6.82 -12.53 -2.49
N TRP A 55 -8.00 -12.53 -3.13
CA TRP A 55 -8.84 -13.73 -3.35
C TRP A 55 -9.17 -14.52 -2.08
N SER A 56 -9.22 -13.84 -0.92
CA SER A 56 -9.44 -14.48 0.38
C SER A 56 -8.44 -15.61 0.72
N ILE A 57 -7.27 -15.62 0.07
CA ILE A 57 -6.19 -16.54 0.41
C ILE A 57 -5.76 -16.26 1.85
N LEU A 58 -5.44 -17.35 2.62
CA LEU A 58 -5.09 -17.28 4.04
C LEU A 58 -6.24 -16.71 4.91
N SER A 59 -7.50 -16.93 4.52
CA SER A 59 -8.64 -16.58 5.37
C SER A 59 -8.45 -17.17 6.78
N ASN A 60 -8.84 -16.41 7.80
CA ASN A 60 -8.68 -16.74 9.21
C ASN A 60 -7.23 -16.88 9.72
N LYS A 61 -6.23 -16.42 8.93
CA LYS A 61 -4.82 -16.35 9.33
C LYS A 61 -4.38 -14.91 9.67
N ASN A 62 -5.26 -14.14 10.34
CA ASN A 62 -5.04 -12.72 10.60
C ASN A 62 -3.70 -12.44 11.29
N THR A 63 -3.34 -13.22 12.33
CA THR A 63 -2.06 -13.07 13.04
C THR A 63 -0.87 -13.25 12.09
N PHE A 64 -0.92 -14.23 11.18
CA PHE A 64 0.12 -14.44 10.18
C PHE A 64 0.24 -13.26 9.21
N LEU A 65 -0.90 -12.71 8.76
CA LEU A 65 -0.93 -11.53 7.88
C LEU A 65 -0.39 -10.27 8.58
N ILE A 66 -0.65 -10.11 9.89
CA ILE A 66 -0.06 -9.05 10.71
C ILE A 66 1.48 -9.19 10.74
N ILE A 67 1.98 -10.40 11.03
CA ILE A 67 3.43 -10.66 11.09
C ILE A 67 4.08 -10.35 9.73
N ILE A 68 3.50 -10.83 8.63
CA ILE A 68 4.01 -10.54 7.27
C ILE A 68 4.03 -9.03 7.01
N SER A 69 2.99 -8.30 7.40
CA SER A 69 2.94 -6.84 7.22
C SER A 69 4.07 -6.14 8.00
N ILE A 70 4.32 -6.53 9.25
CA ILE A 70 5.41 -5.98 10.07
C ILE A 70 6.77 -6.32 9.45
N VAL A 71 6.99 -7.56 9.07
CA VAL A 71 8.25 -8.00 8.41
C VAL A 71 8.48 -7.22 7.12
N SER A 72 7.43 -7.03 6.30
CA SER A 72 7.50 -6.23 5.07
C SER A 72 7.89 -4.78 5.36
N LEU A 73 7.32 -4.14 6.38
CA LEU A 73 7.68 -2.78 6.79
C LEU A 73 9.15 -2.68 7.21
N VAL A 74 9.66 -3.66 7.96
CA VAL A 74 11.07 -3.71 8.38
C VAL A 74 11.99 -3.88 7.15
N ILE A 75 11.66 -4.80 6.24
CA ILE A 75 12.41 -5.01 5.00
C ILE A 75 12.44 -3.73 4.17
N ILE A 76 11.28 -3.11 3.92
CA ILE A 76 11.18 -1.87 3.13
C ILE A 76 11.97 -0.74 3.79
N TYR A 77 11.93 -0.61 5.13
CA TYR A 77 12.73 0.36 5.85
C TYR A 77 14.23 0.17 5.64
N ARG A 78 14.72 -1.08 5.63
CA ARG A 78 16.13 -1.39 5.36
C ARG A 78 16.50 -1.10 3.90
N PHE A 79 15.63 -1.49 2.96
CA PHE A 79 15.85 -1.28 1.52
C PHE A 79 15.86 0.19 1.11
N MET A 80 15.11 1.07 1.79
CA MET A 80 15.05 2.48 1.39
C MET A 80 16.40 3.20 1.44
N TYR A 81 17.39 2.68 2.18
CA TYR A 81 18.73 3.26 2.25
C TYR A 81 19.63 2.85 1.08
N VAL A 82 19.24 1.83 0.33
CA VAL A 82 19.97 1.34 -0.85
C VAL A 82 19.61 2.17 -2.10
N PHE A 83 18.44 2.80 -2.11
CA PHE A 83 17.96 3.57 -3.26
C PHE A 83 18.43 5.02 -3.26
N ASN A 84 18.67 5.56 -4.46
CA ASN A 84 18.99 6.96 -4.66
C ASN A 84 17.89 7.90 -4.15
N LYS A 85 18.33 9.03 -3.57
CA LYS A 85 17.45 10.01 -2.93
C LYS A 85 16.82 10.94 -3.96
N ASN A 86 15.75 10.49 -4.62
CA ASN A 86 15.01 11.30 -5.59
C ASN A 86 13.50 11.36 -5.26
N LYS A 87 12.75 12.19 -6.02
CA LYS A 87 11.32 12.41 -5.79
C LYS A 87 10.51 11.10 -5.96
N ARG A 88 10.82 10.31 -7.00
CA ARG A 88 10.11 9.06 -7.30
C ARG A 88 10.28 8.03 -6.18
N ASN A 89 11.51 7.80 -5.74
CA ASN A 89 11.79 6.82 -4.69
C ASN A 89 11.20 7.24 -3.35
N ASN A 90 11.20 8.56 -3.04
CA ASN A 90 10.49 9.07 -1.86
C ASN A 90 8.99 8.80 -1.91
N VAL A 91 8.36 8.99 -3.08
CA VAL A 91 6.94 8.68 -3.29
C VAL A 91 6.70 7.19 -3.15
N ALA A 92 7.51 6.36 -3.78
CA ALA A 92 7.40 4.89 -3.70
C ALA A 92 7.42 4.38 -2.26
N PHE A 93 8.43 4.77 -1.48
CA PHE A 93 8.55 4.34 -0.09
C PHE A 93 7.43 4.90 0.80
N GLY A 94 7.02 6.15 0.59
CA GLY A 94 5.90 6.74 1.33
C GLY A 94 4.58 6.02 1.08
N LEU A 95 4.29 5.66 -0.18
CA LEU A 95 3.12 4.87 -0.57
C LEU A 95 3.15 3.46 0.03
N LEU A 96 4.30 2.77 -0.03
CA LEU A 96 4.46 1.44 0.55
C LEU A 96 4.24 1.44 2.06
N PHE A 97 4.89 2.36 2.78
CA PHE A 97 4.68 2.49 4.22
C PHE A 97 3.21 2.81 4.55
N GLY A 98 2.58 3.74 3.83
CA GLY A 98 1.19 4.14 4.07
C GLY A 98 0.19 3.02 3.78
N GLY A 99 0.32 2.35 2.63
CA GLY A 99 -0.56 1.27 2.24
C GLY A 99 -0.47 0.05 3.16
N ILE A 100 0.75 -0.45 3.40
CA ILE A 100 0.94 -1.61 4.29
C ILE A 100 0.48 -1.29 5.72
N SER A 101 0.83 -0.11 6.25
CA SER A 101 0.39 0.30 7.59
C SER A 101 -1.13 0.46 7.67
N GLY A 102 -1.77 0.96 6.61
CA GLY A 102 -3.23 1.11 6.57
C GLY A 102 -3.97 -0.22 6.67
N ASN A 103 -3.52 -1.25 5.96
CA ASN A 103 -4.09 -2.60 6.07
C ASN A 103 -3.67 -3.32 7.37
N LEU A 104 -2.46 -3.03 7.88
CA LEU A 104 -2.01 -3.55 9.18
C LEU A 104 -2.87 -3.02 10.34
N ILE A 105 -3.20 -1.72 10.34
CA ILE A 105 -4.06 -1.11 11.36
C ILE A 105 -5.43 -1.79 11.38
N ASP A 106 -6.06 -1.98 10.22
CA ASP A 106 -7.34 -2.67 10.14
C ASP A 106 -7.24 -4.08 10.72
N ARG A 107 -6.24 -4.86 10.33
CA ARG A 107 -6.04 -6.22 10.85
C ARG A 107 -5.80 -6.28 12.35
N ALA A 108 -5.05 -5.33 12.87
CA ALA A 108 -4.72 -5.28 14.30
C ALA A 108 -5.90 -4.84 15.17
N LEU A 109 -6.73 -3.90 14.68
CA LEU A 109 -7.83 -3.33 15.48
C LEU A 109 -9.17 -4.02 15.23
N LEU A 110 -9.43 -4.45 13.98
CA LEU A 110 -10.73 -4.99 13.57
C LEU A 110 -10.69 -6.51 13.34
N GLY A 111 -9.52 -7.09 13.09
CA GLY A 111 -9.38 -8.50 12.74
C GLY A 111 -9.57 -8.80 11.24
N TYR A 112 -9.90 -7.81 10.43
CA TYR A 112 -10.11 -7.88 8.98
C TYR A 112 -9.67 -6.59 8.31
N VAL A 113 -9.62 -6.58 6.97
CA VAL A 113 -9.39 -5.36 6.16
C VAL A 113 -10.71 -4.91 5.56
N ARG A 114 -10.98 -3.59 5.59
CA ARG A 114 -12.13 -2.97 4.93
C ARG A 114 -11.81 -2.76 3.45
N ASP A 115 -12.46 -3.53 2.57
CA ASP A 115 -12.31 -3.45 1.11
C ASP A 115 -13.60 -2.91 0.49
N PHE A 116 -13.46 -2.17 -0.66
CA PHE A 116 -14.63 -1.49 -1.23
C PHE A 116 -14.53 -1.12 -2.71
N LEU A 117 -13.39 -1.24 -3.36
CA LEU A 117 -13.23 -1.01 -4.79
C LEU A 117 -13.55 -2.31 -5.54
N ASP A 118 -14.70 -2.35 -6.19
CA ASP A 118 -15.24 -3.52 -6.85
C ASP A 118 -15.30 -3.28 -8.36
N PHE A 119 -14.44 -3.99 -9.10
CA PHE A 119 -14.36 -3.87 -10.55
C PHE A 119 -14.80 -5.15 -11.24
N LYS A 120 -15.63 -5.00 -12.26
CA LYS A 120 -16.01 -6.04 -13.21
C LYS A 120 -15.35 -5.76 -14.56
N ILE A 121 -14.41 -6.62 -14.97
CA ILE A 121 -13.62 -6.45 -16.20
C ILE A 121 -13.93 -7.63 -17.13
N PHE A 122 -14.50 -7.39 -18.31
CA PHE A 122 -14.87 -8.43 -19.28
C PHE A 122 -15.63 -9.61 -18.64
N ASN A 123 -16.68 -9.34 -17.85
CA ASN A 123 -17.47 -10.31 -17.08
C ASN A 123 -16.70 -11.07 -15.97
N TYR A 124 -15.43 -10.75 -15.72
CA TYR A 124 -14.68 -11.25 -14.58
C TYR A 124 -14.83 -10.29 -13.39
N ASN A 125 -15.29 -10.79 -12.26
CA ASN A 125 -15.33 -10.03 -11.02
C ASN A 125 -13.94 -10.03 -10.40
N TYR A 126 -13.26 -8.89 -10.48
CA TYR A 126 -11.98 -8.72 -9.83
C TYR A 126 -12.16 -8.76 -8.30
N PRO A 127 -11.23 -9.32 -7.51
CA PRO A 127 -11.33 -9.27 -6.06
C PRO A 127 -11.49 -7.84 -5.57
N ILE A 128 -12.41 -7.63 -4.64
CA ILE A 128 -12.62 -6.30 -4.05
C ILE A 128 -11.37 -5.92 -3.26
N PHE A 129 -10.91 -4.69 -3.41
CA PHE A 129 -9.69 -4.15 -2.80
C PHE A 129 -9.91 -2.73 -2.28
N ASN A 130 -8.87 -2.06 -1.80
CA ASN A 130 -8.95 -0.72 -1.23
C ASN A 130 -7.80 0.19 -1.68
N ILE A 131 -7.83 1.46 -1.24
CA ILE A 131 -6.80 2.46 -1.59
C ILE A 131 -5.41 2.08 -1.06
N ALA A 132 -5.30 1.33 0.05
CA ALA A 132 -4.01 0.86 0.55
C ALA A 132 -3.34 -0.10 -0.45
N ASP A 133 -4.11 -0.99 -1.08
CA ASP A 133 -3.60 -1.94 -2.07
C ASP A 133 -3.13 -1.20 -3.33
N CYS A 134 -3.89 -0.17 -3.77
CA CYS A 134 -3.44 0.73 -4.84
C CYS A 134 -2.10 1.39 -4.51
N ALA A 135 -1.95 1.91 -3.29
CA ALA A 135 -0.72 2.56 -2.85
C ALA A 135 0.47 1.58 -2.86
N VAL A 136 0.25 0.35 -2.38
CA VAL A 136 1.28 -0.71 -2.40
C VAL A 136 1.67 -1.05 -3.83
N VAL A 137 0.72 -1.29 -4.72
CA VAL A 137 0.98 -1.65 -6.13
C VAL A 137 1.75 -0.52 -6.83
N ILE A 138 1.29 0.74 -6.70
CA ILE A 138 1.98 1.90 -7.29
C ILE A 138 3.39 2.04 -6.72
N GLY A 139 3.55 1.90 -5.40
CA GLY A 139 4.86 1.96 -4.75
C GLY A 139 5.83 0.91 -5.29
N VAL A 140 5.37 -0.33 -5.44
CA VAL A 140 6.17 -1.43 -6.03
C VAL A 140 6.56 -1.11 -7.48
N ILE A 141 5.61 -0.67 -8.31
CA ILE A 141 5.89 -0.31 -9.72
C ILE A 141 6.97 0.78 -9.79
N LEU A 142 6.88 1.82 -8.95
CA LEU A 142 7.86 2.89 -8.90
C LEU A 142 9.26 2.39 -8.51
N LEU A 143 9.37 1.43 -7.57
CA LEU A 143 10.66 0.82 -7.21
C LEU A 143 11.19 -0.08 -8.33
N ILE A 144 10.34 -0.84 -9.02
CA ILE A 144 10.75 -1.62 -10.19
C ILE A 144 11.34 -0.69 -11.26
N ILE A 145 10.69 0.45 -11.56
CA ILE A 145 11.23 1.45 -12.49
C ILE A 145 12.57 2.00 -11.98
N ALA A 146 12.73 2.20 -10.66
CA ALA A 146 13.97 2.65 -10.07
C ALA A 146 15.12 1.65 -10.31
N ILE A 147 14.86 0.36 -10.12
CA ILE A 147 15.83 -0.71 -10.36
C ILE A 147 16.25 -0.74 -11.83
N PHE A 148 15.31 -0.69 -12.77
CA PHE A 148 15.62 -0.64 -14.21
C PHE A 148 16.43 0.60 -14.60
N LYS A 149 16.37 1.69 -13.83
CA LYS A 149 17.18 2.89 -14.02
C LYS A 149 18.52 2.86 -13.26
N GLY A 150 18.84 1.77 -12.57
CA GLY A 150 20.06 1.63 -11.76
C GLY A 150 20.10 2.54 -10.53
N GLU A 151 18.93 2.96 -10.01
CA GLU A 151 18.83 3.85 -8.84
C GLU A 151 18.83 3.10 -7.51
N ASP A 152 18.96 1.78 -7.55
CA ASP A 152 19.14 0.87 -6.42
C ASP A 152 20.62 0.75 -5.97
N LYS A 153 21.52 1.47 -6.64
CA LYS A 153 22.94 1.51 -6.31
C LYS A 153 23.26 2.88 -5.71
N VAL A 154 23.50 2.93 -4.40
CA VAL A 154 24.13 4.11 -3.79
C VAL A 154 25.53 4.19 -4.40
N GLU A 155 25.79 5.21 -5.24
CA GLU A 155 27.15 5.51 -5.68
C GLU A 155 28.03 5.68 -4.44
N ASN A 156 28.91 4.71 -4.21
CA ASN A 156 29.93 4.82 -3.21
C ASN A 156 30.93 5.89 -3.71
N ASN A 157 30.72 7.14 -3.30
CA ASN A 157 31.60 8.28 -3.59
C ASN A 157 32.97 8.15 -2.88
N SER A 158 33.45 6.92 -2.67
CA SER A 158 34.78 6.65 -2.10
C SER A 158 35.92 6.80 -3.11
N SER A 159 35.65 7.00 -4.40
CA SER A 159 36.68 7.18 -5.43
C SER A 159 37.11 8.64 -5.68
N LYS A 160 36.57 9.63 -4.95
CA LYS A 160 36.93 11.05 -5.13
C LYS A 160 38.08 11.54 -4.27
N TRP A 161 38.74 10.69 -3.50
CA TRP A 161 39.82 11.09 -2.59
C TRP A 161 41.20 10.45 -2.91
N ILE A 162 41.38 9.88 -4.11
CA ILE A 162 42.67 9.41 -4.60
C ILE A 162 42.92 10.08 -5.96
N GLY A 163 43.45 11.28 -5.89
CA GLY A 163 43.93 12.09 -7.01
C GLY A 163 44.68 13.30 -6.47
#